data_83e137142578018b49b0a28436013538
#
_entry.id   83e137142578018b49b0a28436013538
#
_cell.length_a   1.000
_cell.length_b   1.000
_cell.length_c   1.000
_cell.angle_alpha   90.00
_cell.angle_beta   90.00
_cell.angle_gamma   90.00
#
_symmetry.space_group_name_H-M   'P 1'
#
loop_
_entity.id
_entity.type
_entity.pdbx_description
1 polymer ?
#
loop_
_entity_poly.entity_id
_entity_poly.type
_entity_poly.pdbx_seq_one_letter_code
_entity_poly.pdbx_strand_id
1 'polypeptide(L)'
;ERRSAAELARKAALEKFRAAQNVEDPAAIARRNERAAIVQARKEREEKRAAEKKAEMERLAAEAAAKAQAEEAARLEAEAAKVAEENARKASRADQVARLLADEAERKAKRDAKYAARKARVK
;
A
#
# COMPACT_ATOMS: atom_id res chain seq x y z
N GLU A 1 -66.01 -22.21 39.87
CA GLU A 1 -65.09 -22.26 41.04
C GLU A 1 -63.68 -22.78 40.71
N ARG A 2 -63.52 -23.81 39.88
CA ARG A 2 -62.19 -24.28 39.46
C ARG A 2 -61.38 -23.27 38.63
N ARG A 3 -62.07 -22.45 37.85
CA ARG A 3 -61.43 -21.39 37.06
C ARG A 3 -60.91 -20.26 37.94
N SER A 4 -61.67 -19.86 38.96
CA SER A 4 -61.24 -18.80 39.87
C SER A 4 -60.03 -19.21 40.75
N ALA A 5 -60.00 -20.48 41.15
CA ALA A 5 -58.87 -21.05 41.90
C ALA A 5 -57.59 -21.09 41.03
N ALA A 6 -57.70 -21.46 39.75
CA ALA A 6 -56.59 -21.44 38.80
C ALA A 6 -56.08 -20.05 38.51
N GLU A 7 -56.95 -19.09 38.44
CA GLU A 7 -56.58 -17.65 38.21
C GLU A 7 -55.84 -17.10 39.46
N LEU A 8 -56.34 -17.42 40.65
CA LEU A 8 -55.68 -17.04 41.90
C LEU A 8 -54.28 -17.64 42.02
N ALA A 9 -54.15 -18.95 41.68
CA ALA A 9 -52.85 -19.63 41.65
C ALA A 9 -51.88 -18.99 40.66
N ARG A 10 -52.34 -18.60 39.46
CA ARG A 10 -51.52 -17.91 38.46
C ARG A 10 -51.07 -16.53 38.94
N LYS A 11 -51.98 -15.75 39.55
CA LYS A 11 -51.67 -14.45 40.15
C LYS A 11 -50.63 -14.58 41.23
N ALA A 12 -50.83 -15.56 42.15
CA ALA A 12 -49.89 -15.82 43.23
C ALA A 12 -48.50 -16.22 42.70
N ALA A 13 -48.46 -17.03 41.65
CA ALA A 13 -47.20 -17.44 41.03
C ALA A 13 -46.50 -16.25 40.32
N LEU A 14 -47.26 -15.38 39.66
CA LEU A 14 -46.74 -14.15 39.06
C LEU A 14 -46.24 -13.16 40.11
N GLU A 15 -46.93 -13.00 41.20
CA GLU A 15 -46.48 -12.16 42.31
C GLU A 15 -45.19 -12.68 42.95
N LYS A 16 -45.08 -13.97 43.18
CA LYS A 16 -43.86 -14.62 43.66
C LYS A 16 -42.69 -14.43 42.70
N PHE A 17 -42.95 -14.56 41.40
CA PHE A 17 -41.91 -14.35 40.37
C PHE A 17 -41.45 -12.90 40.32
N ARG A 18 -42.40 -11.94 40.38
CA ARG A 18 -42.08 -10.49 40.44
C ARG A 18 -41.33 -10.14 41.73
N ALA A 19 -41.72 -10.67 42.86
CA ALA A 19 -41.06 -10.46 44.15
C ALA A 19 -39.64 -11.05 44.12
N ALA A 20 -39.44 -12.22 43.52
CA ALA A 20 -38.12 -12.81 43.33
C ALA A 20 -37.22 -12.01 42.40
N GLN A 21 -37.78 -11.35 41.39
CA GLN A 21 -37.02 -10.43 40.54
C GLN A 21 -36.68 -9.09 41.22
N ASN A 22 -37.54 -8.61 42.11
CA ASN A 22 -37.39 -7.34 42.81
C ASN A 22 -36.62 -7.43 44.14
N VAL A 23 -36.39 -8.66 44.65
CA VAL A 23 -35.58 -8.85 45.86
C VAL A 23 -34.11 -8.62 45.52
N GLU A 24 -33.53 -7.62 46.16
CA GLU A 24 -32.08 -7.40 46.15
C GLU A 24 -31.40 -8.43 47.06
N ASP A 25 -31.34 -9.67 46.57
CA ASP A 25 -30.53 -10.73 47.20
C ASP A 25 -29.04 -10.46 46.86
N PRO A 26 -28.19 -10.23 47.90
CA PRO A 26 -26.76 -10.01 47.66
C PRO A 26 -26.09 -11.08 46.82
N ALA A 27 -26.48 -12.31 46.94
CA ALA A 27 -25.94 -13.42 46.16
C ALA A 27 -26.38 -13.36 44.69
N ALA A 28 -27.61 -12.92 44.40
CA ALA A 28 -28.08 -12.74 43.06
C ALA A 28 -27.40 -11.54 42.35
N ILE A 29 -27.18 -10.46 43.07
CA ILE A 29 -26.43 -9.26 42.60
C ILE A 29 -24.98 -9.67 42.29
N ALA A 30 -24.32 -10.40 43.18
CA ALA A 30 -22.98 -10.89 42.99
C ALA A 30 -22.85 -11.74 41.71
N ARG A 31 -23.78 -12.68 41.50
CA ARG A 31 -23.81 -13.50 40.27
C ARG A 31 -24.02 -12.70 39.00
N ARG A 32 -24.88 -11.67 39.02
CA ARG A 32 -25.08 -10.74 37.88
C ARG A 32 -23.80 -9.95 37.59
N ASN A 33 -23.16 -9.45 38.62
CA ASN A 33 -21.90 -8.70 38.48
C ASN A 33 -20.78 -9.59 37.94
N GLU A 34 -20.66 -10.85 38.43
CA GLU A 34 -19.70 -11.80 37.89
C GLU A 34 -19.94 -12.10 36.41
N ARG A 35 -21.21 -12.33 36.01
CA ARG A 35 -21.57 -12.56 34.61
C ARG A 35 -21.28 -11.34 33.74
N ALA A 36 -21.61 -10.15 34.23
CA ALA A 36 -21.32 -8.91 33.55
C ALA A 36 -19.81 -8.69 33.38
N ALA A 37 -19.02 -8.99 34.41
CA ALA A 37 -17.57 -8.91 34.36
C ALA A 37 -16.99 -9.90 33.33
N ILE A 38 -17.49 -11.12 33.28
CA ILE A 38 -17.07 -12.12 32.28
C ILE A 38 -17.41 -11.68 30.85
N VAL A 39 -18.61 -11.16 30.64
CA VAL A 39 -19.02 -10.63 29.33
C VAL A 39 -18.16 -9.46 28.91
N GLN A 40 -17.90 -8.53 29.83
CA GLN A 40 -17.05 -7.38 29.59
C GLN A 40 -15.60 -7.81 29.25
N ALA A 41 -15.05 -8.73 30.00
CA ALA A 41 -13.70 -9.26 29.73
C ALA A 41 -13.61 -9.96 28.37
N ARG A 42 -14.67 -10.66 27.94
CA ARG A 42 -14.73 -11.27 26.60
C ARG A 42 -14.74 -10.21 25.50
N LYS A 43 -15.59 -9.19 25.66
CA LYS A 43 -15.63 -8.06 24.72
C LYS A 43 -14.29 -7.37 24.57
N GLU A 44 -13.65 -7.06 25.68
CA GLU A 44 -12.31 -6.43 25.66
C GLU A 44 -11.27 -7.29 24.95
N ARG A 45 -11.28 -8.60 25.17
CA ARG A 45 -10.39 -9.53 24.46
C ARG A 45 -10.69 -9.60 22.97
N GLU A 46 -11.96 -9.62 22.59
CA GLU A 46 -12.38 -9.65 21.18
C GLU A 46 -12.01 -8.35 20.47
N GLU A 47 -12.26 -7.22 21.10
CA GLU A 47 -11.87 -5.90 20.58
C GLU A 47 -10.36 -5.80 20.42
N LYS A 48 -9.61 -6.25 21.42
CA LYS A 48 -8.15 -6.27 21.36
C LYS A 48 -7.63 -7.14 20.22
N ARG A 49 -8.16 -8.35 20.07
CA ARG A 49 -7.82 -9.25 18.96
C ARG A 49 -8.18 -8.67 17.60
N ALA A 50 -9.34 -8.04 17.50
CA ALA A 50 -9.78 -7.38 16.27
C ALA A 50 -8.87 -6.20 15.92
N ALA A 51 -8.48 -5.39 16.91
CA ALA A 51 -7.54 -4.29 16.72
C ALA A 51 -6.14 -4.79 16.30
N GLU A 52 -5.65 -5.84 16.94
CA GLU A 52 -4.36 -6.46 16.57
C GLU A 52 -4.36 -7.01 15.13
N LYS A 53 -5.44 -7.73 14.75
CA LYS A 53 -5.60 -8.22 13.37
C LYS A 53 -5.66 -7.09 12.36
N LYS A 54 -6.42 -6.04 12.67
CA LYS A 54 -6.52 -4.86 11.81
C LYS A 54 -5.16 -4.18 11.64
N ALA A 55 -4.43 -3.97 12.74
CA ALA A 55 -3.10 -3.38 12.70
C ALA A 55 -2.11 -4.25 11.90
N GLU A 56 -2.17 -5.56 12.04
CA GLU A 56 -1.34 -6.49 11.26
C GLU A 56 -1.67 -6.43 9.77
N MET A 57 -2.95 -6.43 9.42
CA MET A 57 -3.39 -6.30 8.02
C MET A 57 -2.98 -4.97 7.41
N GLU A 58 -3.10 -3.86 8.15
CA GLU A 58 -2.64 -2.55 7.70
C GLU A 58 -1.12 -2.51 7.50
N ARG A 59 -0.36 -3.12 8.40
CA ARG A 59 1.09 -3.22 8.27
C ARG A 59 1.49 -4.02 7.02
N LEU A 60 0.89 -5.19 6.82
CA LEU A 60 1.15 -6.02 5.63
C LEU A 60 0.76 -5.31 4.34
N ALA A 61 -0.37 -4.59 4.33
CA ALA A 61 -0.79 -3.79 3.19
C ALA A 61 0.19 -2.64 2.90
N ALA A 62 0.67 -1.96 3.94
CA ALA A 62 1.68 -0.91 3.81
C ALA A 62 3.01 -1.45 3.29
N GLU A 63 3.48 -2.59 3.78
CA GLU A 63 4.69 -3.25 3.31
C GLU A 63 4.56 -3.66 1.84
N ALA A 64 3.42 -4.26 1.45
CA ALA A 64 3.15 -4.63 0.06
C ALA A 64 3.10 -3.42 -0.87
N ALA A 65 2.46 -2.33 -0.44
CA ALA A 65 2.41 -1.08 -1.19
C ALA A 65 3.79 -0.45 -1.36
N ALA A 66 4.59 -0.40 -0.29
CA ALA A 66 5.96 0.11 -0.34
C ALA A 66 6.84 -0.72 -1.28
N LYS A 67 6.71 -2.04 -1.24
CA LYS A 67 7.44 -2.95 -2.12
C LYS A 67 7.06 -2.76 -3.58
N ALA A 68 5.75 -2.64 -3.87
CA ALA A 68 5.26 -2.38 -5.22
C ALA A 68 5.77 -1.04 -5.77
N GLN A 69 5.77 0.01 -4.95
CA GLN A 69 6.32 1.31 -5.33
C GLN A 69 7.82 1.25 -5.60
N ALA A 70 8.57 0.53 -4.76
CA ALA A 70 10.02 0.34 -4.97
C ALA A 70 10.32 -0.42 -6.27
N GLU A 71 9.56 -1.46 -6.57
CA GLU A 71 9.69 -2.23 -7.82
C GLU A 71 9.36 -1.37 -9.05
N GLU A 72 8.31 -0.56 -8.97
CA GLU A 72 7.94 0.36 -10.04
C GLU A 72 9.01 1.43 -10.27
N ALA A 73 9.51 2.04 -9.19
CA ALA A 73 10.60 3.00 -9.28
C ALA A 73 11.87 2.39 -9.91
N ALA A 74 12.25 1.19 -9.49
CA ALA A 74 13.39 0.47 -10.05
C ALA A 74 13.20 0.16 -11.55
N ARG A 75 11.98 -0.21 -11.95
CA ARG A 75 11.66 -0.42 -13.36
C ARG A 75 11.78 0.84 -14.19
N LEU A 76 11.23 1.96 -13.69
CA LEU A 76 11.33 3.25 -14.35
C LEU A 76 12.78 3.73 -14.47
N GLU A 77 13.59 3.56 -13.43
CA GLU A 77 15.02 3.88 -13.48
C GLU A 77 15.76 3.02 -14.51
N ALA A 78 15.47 1.72 -14.57
CA ALA A 78 16.06 0.82 -15.56
C ALA A 78 15.68 1.21 -16.99
N GLU A 79 14.43 1.60 -17.22
CA GLU A 79 13.99 2.08 -18.53
C GLU A 79 14.66 3.40 -18.91
N ALA A 80 14.76 4.35 -17.97
CA ALA A 80 15.44 5.62 -18.16
C ALA A 80 16.94 5.41 -18.46
N ALA A 81 17.60 4.50 -17.77
CA ALA A 81 19.00 4.15 -18.03
C ALA A 81 19.20 3.57 -19.43
N LYS A 82 18.31 2.70 -19.90
CA LYS A 82 18.34 2.15 -21.28
C LYS A 82 18.18 3.25 -22.34
N VAL A 83 17.23 4.16 -22.12
CA VAL A 83 17.02 5.29 -23.02
C VAL A 83 18.24 6.21 -23.04
N ALA A 84 18.81 6.52 -21.87
CA ALA A 84 20.02 7.34 -21.77
C ALA A 84 21.22 6.68 -22.48
N GLU A 85 21.41 5.38 -22.32
CA GLU A 85 22.46 4.61 -23.00
C GLU A 85 22.27 4.63 -24.53
N GLU A 86 21.06 4.42 -25.00
CA GLU A 86 20.74 4.49 -26.42
C GLU A 86 21.00 5.88 -27.00
N ASN A 87 20.59 6.92 -26.30
CA ASN A 87 20.85 8.31 -26.70
C ASN A 87 22.36 8.63 -26.72
N ALA A 88 23.11 8.14 -25.73
CA ALA A 88 24.56 8.28 -25.71
C ALA A 88 25.23 7.58 -26.88
N ARG A 89 24.79 6.39 -27.27
CA ARG A 89 25.27 5.68 -28.46
C ARG A 89 24.95 6.45 -29.74
N LYS A 90 23.75 7.00 -29.87
CA LYS A 90 23.36 7.81 -31.03
C LYS A 90 24.22 9.08 -31.13
N ALA A 91 24.44 9.77 -29.99
CA ALA A 91 25.29 10.95 -29.95
C ALA A 91 26.74 10.62 -30.32
N SER A 92 27.28 9.53 -29.82
CA SER A 92 28.62 9.06 -30.16
C SER A 92 28.77 8.76 -31.66
N ARG A 93 27.78 8.08 -32.27
CA ARG A 93 27.78 7.82 -33.71
C ARG A 93 27.68 9.11 -34.52
N ALA A 94 26.85 10.05 -34.11
CA ALA A 94 26.74 11.36 -34.76
C ALA A 94 28.06 12.12 -34.70
N ASP A 95 28.77 12.10 -33.56
CA ASP A 95 30.07 12.73 -33.41
C ASP A 95 31.12 12.07 -34.30
N GLN A 96 31.14 10.75 -34.41
CA GLN A 96 32.04 10.02 -35.33
C GLN A 96 31.80 10.40 -36.77
N VAL A 97 30.53 10.45 -37.21
CA VAL A 97 30.17 10.87 -38.57
C VAL A 97 30.59 12.32 -38.81
N ALA A 98 30.35 13.22 -37.86
CA ALA A 98 30.76 14.62 -37.97
C ALA A 98 32.28 14.79 -38.10
N ARG A 99 33.06 14.00 -37.36
CA ARG A 99 34.55 13.99 -37.48
C ARG A 99 35.01 13.50 -38.83
N LEU A 100 34.41 12.38 -39.32
CA LEU A 100 34.74 11.86 -40.65
C LEU A 100 34.45 12.86 -41.76
N LEU A 101 33.29 13.54 -41.70
CA LEU A 101 32.93 14.58 -42.67
C LEU A 101 33.87 15.79 -42.58
N ALA A 102 34.26 16.19 -41.36
CA ALA A 102 35.22 17.29 -41.20
C ALA A 102 36.62 16.92 -41.74
N ASP A 103 37.09 15.67 -41.52
CA ASP A 103 38.35 15.21 -42.07
C ASP A 103 38.34 15.14 -43.61
N GLU A 104 37.26 14.64 -44.20
CA GLU A 104 37.10 14.66 -45.67
C GLU A 104 37.07 16.07 -46.24
N ALA A 105 36.35 16.99 -45.60
CA ALA A 105 36.32 18.38 -46.01
C ALA A 105 37.72 19.05 -45.96
N GLU A 106 38.47 18.76 -44.90
CA GLU A 106 39.84 19.24 -44.74
C GLU A 106 40.79 18.65 -45.83
N ARG A 107 40.69 17.37 -46.08
CA ARG A 107 41.46 16.70 -47.16
C ARG A 107 41.12 17.28 -48.52
N LYS A 108 39.86 17.53 -48.77
CA LYS A 108 39.39 18.17 -50.01
C LYS A 108 39.94 19.59 -50.15
N ALA A 109 39.84 20.37 -49.06
CA ALA A 109 40.39 21.74 -49.06
C ALA A 109 41.91 21.78 -49.33
N LYS A 110 42.65 20.84 -48.72
CA LYS A 110 44.11 20.69 -48.99
C LYS A 110 44.42 20.32 -50.47
N ARG A 111 43.64 19.43 -51.07
CA ARG A 111 43.78 19.06 -52.49
C ARG A 111 43.47 20.23 -53.38
N ASP A 112 42.37 20.94 -53.10
CA ASP A 112 41.98 22.10 -53.91
C ASP A 112 42.99 23.27 -53.79
N ALA A 113 43.55 23.49 -52.62
CA ALA A 113 44.60 24.46 -52.39
C ALA A 113 45.88 24.10 -53.16
N LYS A 114 46.28 22.83 -53.17
CA LYS A 114 47.44 22.37 -53.98
C LYS A 114 47.16 22.52 -55.48
N TYR A 115 45.99 22.18 -55.93
CA TYR A 115 45.62 22.36 -57.32
C TYR A 115 45.62 23.84 -57.75
N ALA A 116 45.06 24.73 -56.94
CA ALA A 116 45.05 26.17 -57.17
C ALA A 116 46.49 26.74 -57.23
N ALA A 117 47.36 26.31 -56.31
CA ALA A 117 48.78 26.70 -56.31
C ALA A 117 49.49 26.26 -57.57
N ARG A 118 49.27 25.04 -58.05
CA ARG A 118 49.86 24.55 -59.31
C ARG A 118 49.35 25.35 -60.50
N LYS A 119 48.06 25.66 -60.57
CA LYS A 119 47.46 26.41 -61.63
C LYS A 119 47.99 27.83 -61.67
N ALA A 120 48.22 28.45 -60.50
CA ALA A 120 48.85 29.78 -60.43
C ALA A 120 50.29 29.82 -60.87
N ARG A 121 51.09 28.71 -60.71
CA ARG A 121 52.48 28.64 -61.21
C ARG A 121 52.64 28.50 -62.69
N VAL A 122 51.62 27.98 -63.38
CA VAL A 122 51.62 27.74 -64.81
C VAL A 122 51.36 29.06 -65.64
N LYS A 123 50.85 30.01 -64.96
CA LYS A 123 50.69 31.33 -65.55
C LYS A 123 52.05 32.04 -65.50
#